data_f3a39f1b86cf4a195f878365700ee883
#
_entry.id   f3a39f1b86cf4a195f878365700ee883
#
_cell.length_a   1.000
_cell.length_b   1.000
_cell.length_c   1.000
_cell.angle_alpha   90.00
_cell.angle_beta   90.00
_cell.angle_gamma   90.00
#
_symmetry.space_group_name_H-M   'P 1'
#
loop_
_entity.id
_entity.type
_entity.pdbx_description
1 polymer ?
#
loop_
_entity_poly.entity_id
_entity_poly.type
_entity_poly.pdbx_seq_one_letter_code
_entity_poly.pdbx_strand_id
1 'polypeptide(L)'
;MKKAVILALLLATPFSWAADKLVTIDVGEMNCPLCVISINQALRTTEGVVKAKASLKTRQAQVVVPENFDNQKLLAAVAKTGFKGEIHGESVVQ
;
A
#
# COMPACT_ATOMS: atom_id res chain seq x y z
N MET A 1 37.60 22.97 -13.10
CA MET A 1 36.85 23.89 -12.39
C MET A 1 35.40 23.77 -12.64
N LYS A 2 34.98 23.94 -13.83
CA LYS A 2 33.58 23.88 -14.14
C LYS A 2 33.00 22.51 -13.88
N LYS A 3 33.81 21.49 -13.98
CA LYS A 3 33.34 20.15 -13.80
C LYS A 3 32.89 19.88 -12.38
N ALA A 4 33.53 20.53 -11.46
CA ALA A 4 33.18 20.31 -10.06
C ALA A 4 31.77 20.81 -9.77
N VAL A 5 31.38 21.84 -10.47
CA VAL A 5 30.05 22.38 -10.27
C VAL A 5 29.00 21.42 -10.78
N ILE A 6 29.28 20.77 -11.87
CA ILE A 6 28.36 19.82 -12.45
C ILE A 6 28.16 18.63 -11.52
N LEU A 7 29.24 18.21 -10.90
CA LEU A 7 29.14 17.10 -9.99
C LEU A 7 28.28 17.45 -8.80
N ALA A 8 28.41 18.66 -8.34
CA ALA A 8 27.59 19.09 -7.21
C ALA A 8 26.12 19.03 -7.55
N LEU A 9 25.78 19.34 -8.78
CA LEU A 9 24.40 19.28 -9.18
C LEU A 9 23.89 17.85 -9.19
N LEU A 10 24.71 16.93 -9.62
CA LEU A 10 24.30 15.55 -9.64
C LEU A 10 24.09 15.02 -8.24
N LEU A 11 24.89 15.47 -7.30
CA LEU A 11 24.74 15.02 -5.96
C LEU A 11 23.50 15.62 -5.33
N ALA A 12 23.09 16.71 -5.82
CA ALA A 12 21.93 17.36 -5.28
C ALA A 12 20.65 16.73 -5.81
N THR A 13 20.77 15.83 -6.77
CA THR A 13 19.61 15.22 -7.28
C THR A 13 19.06 14.36 -6.27
N PRO A 14 17.95 14.58 -5.90
CA PRO A 14 17.48 13.99 -4.82
C PRO A 14 16.88 12.70 -5.08
N PHE A 15 16.85 12.00 -4.24
CA PHE A 15 16.09 11.05 -4.11
C PHE A 15 14.91 11.46 -3.63
N SER A 16 14.01 11.65 -4.26
CA SER A 16 12.78 11.77 -3.87
C SER A 16 12.36 10.54 -3.24
N TRP A 17 12.44 10.47 -2.07
CA TRP A 17 11.87 9.49 -1.38
C TRP A 17 10.46 9.74 -1.34
N ALA A 18 9.71 9.16 -2.13
CA ALA A 18 8.31 9.18 -2.02
C ALA A 18 8.02 8.43 -0.72
N ALA A 19 7.53 9.08 0.24
CA ALA A 19 7.13 8.44 1.45
C ALA A 19 5.99 7.47 1.13
N ASP A 20 6.00 6.32 1.71
CA ASP A 20 4.92 5.36 1.54
C ASP A 20 3.86 5.66 2.60
N LYS A 21 2.67 5.20 2.39
CA LYS A 21 1.61 5.33 3.38
C LYS A 21 1.07 3.98 3.72
N LEU A 22 0.60 3.83 4.95
CA LEU A 22 -0.04 2.60 5.39
C LEU A 22 -1.53 2.83 5.35
N VAL A 23 -2.23 2.07 4.57
CA VAL A 23 -3.67 2.15 4.45
C VAL A 23 -4.27 0.97 5.19
N THR A 24 -5.17 1.23 6.11
CA THR A 24 -5.87 0.17 6.83
C THR A 24 -7.26 0.02 6.25
N ILE A 25 -7.59 -1.19 5.82
CA ILE A 25 -8.87 -1.47 5.21
C ILE A 25 -9.65 -2.42 6.11
N ASP A 26 -10.87 -2.06 6.45
CA ASP A 26 -11.72 -2.94 7.24
C ASP A 26 -12.41 -3.90 6.29
N VAL A 27 -12.29 -5.17 6.55
CA VAL A 27 -12.94 -6.21 5.78
C VAL A 27 -13.74 -7.05 6.77
N GLY A 28 -14.91 -6.57 7.10
CA GLY A 28 -15.73 -7.17 8.16
C GLY A 28 -16.15 -8.59 7.93
N GLU A 29 -16.21 -8.99 6.66
CA GLU A 29 -16.62 -10.36 6.33
C GLU A 29 -15.45 -11.32 6.29
N MET A 30 -14.25 -10.87 6.55
CA MET A 30 -13.07 -11.70 6.52
C MET A 30 -13.01 -12.49 7.83
N ASN A 31 -13.62 -13.65 7.86
CA ASN A 31 -13.72 -14.43 9.08
C ASN A 31 -13.22 -15.86 8.92
N CYS A 32 -12.43 -16.15 7.93
CA CYS A 32 -11.85 -17.48 7.75
C CYS A 32 -10.40 -17.37 7.26
N PRO A 33 -9.58 -18.38 7.51
CA PRO A 33 -8.18 -18.33 7.07
C PRO A 33 -8.02 -18.20 5.55
N LEU A 34 -8.87 -18.85 4.79
CA LEU A 34 -8.80 -18.76 3.33
C LEU A 34 -9.18 -17.36 2.86
N CYS A 35 -10.04 -16.69 3.61
CA CYS A 35 -10.41 -15.31 3.30
C CYS A 35 -9.20 -14.39 3.41
N VAL A 36 -8.40 -14.60 4.45
CA VAL A 36 -7.18 -13.82 4.66
C VAL A 36 -6.23 -14.02 3.50
N ILE A 37 -6.06 -15.27 3.07
CA ILE A 37 -5.15 -15.58 1.96
C ILE A 37 -5.64 -14.92 0.68
N SER A 38 -6.93 -14.97 0.41
CA SER A 38 -7.50 -14.36 -0.78
C SER A 38 -7.32 -12.85 -0.79
N ILE A 39 -7.56 -12.21 0.33
CA ILE A 39 -7.39 -10.77 0.45
C ILE A 39 -5.91 -10.40 0.27
N ASN A 40 -5.01 -11.11 0.94
CA ASN A 40 -3.58 -10.86 0.80
C ASN A 40 -3.13 -10.99 -0.65
N GLN A 41 -3.58 -12.03 -1.32
CA GLN A 41 -3.18 -12.27 -2.69
C GLN A 41 -3.71 -11.16 -3.62
N ALA A 42 -4.97 -10.79 -3.44
CA ALA A 42 -5.57 -9.76 -4.26
C ALA A 42 -4.85 -8.42 -4.10
N LEU A 43 -4.51 -8.08 -2.86
CA LEU A 43 -3.81 -6.82 -2.60
C LEU A 43 -2.37 -6.87 -3.09
N ARG A 44 -1.68 -7.97 -2.87
CA ARG A 44 -0.27 -8.10 -3.28
C ARG A 44 -0.09 -8.13 -4.79
N THR A 45 -1.12 -8.55 -5.52
CA THR A 45 -1.03 -8.56 -6.98
C THR A 45 -1.52 -7.26 -7.60
N THR A 46 -1.97 -6.32 -6.78
CA THR A 46 -2.38 -5.01 -7.27
C THR A 46 -1.13 -4.20 -7.57
N GLU A 47 -1.08 -3.64 -8.78
CA GLU A 47 0.09 -2.89 -9.19
C GLU A 47 0.28 -1.68 -8.31
N GLY A 48 1.48 -1.44 -7.86
CA GLY A 48 1.82 -0.31 -7.00
C GLY A 48 1.84 -0.64 -5.51
N VAL A 49 1.31 -1.77 -5.11
CA VAL A 49 1.31 -2.16 -3.70
C VAL A 49 2.70 -2.65 -3.30
N VAL A 50 3.26 -2.06 -2.25
CA VAL A 50 4.57 -2.43 -1.75
C VAL A 50 4.46 -3.64 -0.84
N LYS A 51 3.50 -3.63 0.08
CA LYS A 51 3.27 -4.73 0.99
C LYS A 51 1.80 -4.80 1.33
N ALA A 52 1.32 -5.94 1.65
CA ALA A 52 -0.05 -6.12 2.12
C ALA A 52 -0.11 -7.26 3.11
N LYS A 53 -0.83 -7.07 4.19
CA LYS A 53 -1.01 -8.09 5.20
C LYS A 53 -2.39 -7.95 5.79
N ALA A 54 -3.19 -8.98 5.65
CA ALA A 54 -4.50 -9.04 6.28
C ALA A 54 -4.41 -9.81 7.58
N SER A 55 -5.23 -9.46 8.54
CA SER A 55 -5.27 -10.14 9.84
C SER A 55 -6.69 -10.61 10.14
N LEU A 56 -6.83 -11.87 10.41
CA LEU A 56 -8.11 -12.46 10.77
C LEU A 56 -8.56 -11.92 12.12
N LYS A 57 -7.60 -11.69 13.00
CA LYS A 57 -7.89 -11.26 14.35
C LYS A 57 -8.54 -9.89 14.38
N THR A 58 -8.08 -8.98 13.57
CA THR A 58 -8.62 -7.63 13.56
C THR A 58 -9.61 -7.42 12.41
N ARG A 59 -9.68 -8.36 11.49
CA ARG A 59 -10.50 -8.25 10.28
C ARG A 59 -10.14 -7.02 9.47
N GLN A 60 -8.86 -6.70 9.47
CA GLN A 60 -8.35 -5.55 8.74
C GLN A 60 -7.18 -5.98 7.87
N ALA A 61 -6.98 -5.27 6.80
CA ALA A 61 -5.82 -5.47 5.94
C ALA A 61 -4.99 -4.20 5.99
N GLN A 62 -3.70 -4.35 6.21
CA GLN A 62 -2.79 -3.22 6.20
C GLN A 62 -2.00 -3.28 4.92
N VAL A 63 -2.03 -2.21 4.16
CA VAL A 63 -1.39 -2.15 2.86
C VAL A 63 -0.45 -0.97 2.82
N VAL A 64 0.78 -1.21 2.40
CA VAL A 64 1.76 -0.14 2.23
C VAL A 64 1.81 0.18 0.75
N VAL A 65 1.56 1.42 0.40
CA VAL A 65 1.53 1.88 -0.98
C VAL A 65 2.21 3.26 -1.05
N PRO A 66 2.60 3.70 -2.24
CA PRO A 66 3.15 5.05 -2.37
C PRO A 66 2.13 6.08 -1.90
N GLU A 67 2.63 7.18 -1.39
CA GLU A 67 1.79 8.21 -0.82
C GLU A 67 0.70 8.72 -1.76
N ASN A 68 0.97 8.77 -3.03
CA ASN A 68 0.01 9.25 -4.01
C ASN A 68 -0.85 8.14 -4.62
N PHE A 69 -0.85 6.96 -4.03
CA PHE A 69 -1.61 5.84 -4.55
C PHE A 69 -3.11 6.05 -4.34
N ASP A 70 -3.90 5.62 -5.30
CA ASP A 70 -5.34 5.77 -5.23
C ASP A 70 -5.93 4.62 -4.42
N ASN A 71 -6.50 4.93 -3.27
CA ASN A 71 -7.08 3.93 -2.39
C ASN A 71 -8.25 3.17 -3.02
N GLN A 72 -8.89 3.75 -4.01
CA GLN A 72 -9.99 3.07 -4.69
C GLN A 72 -9.52 1.79 -5.38
N LYS A 73 -8.28 1.76 -5.79
CA LYS A 73 -7.72 0.56 -6.40
C LYS A 73 -7.63 -0.57 -5.40
N LEU A 74 -7.36 -0.23 -4.14
CA LEU A 74 -7.29 -1.22 -3.08
C LEU A 74 -8.67 -1.78 -2.78
N LEU A 75 -9.66 -0.92 -2.73
CA LEU A 75 -11.04 -1.36 -2.51
C LEU A 75 -11.53 -2.22 -3.66
N ALA A 76 -11.14 -1.87 -4.88
CA ALA A 76 -11.50 -2.67 -6.05
C ALA A 76 -10.86 -4.06 -5.98
N ALA A 77 -9.63 -4.14 -5.52
CA ALA A 77 -8.94 -5.42 -5.37
C ALA A 77 -9.65 -6.31 -4.35
N VAL A 78 -10.06 -5.73 -3.24
CA VAL A 78 -10.80 -6.46 -2.22
C VAL A 78 -12.15 -6.91 -2.77
N ALA A 79 -12.82 -6.07 -3.52
CA ALA A 79 -14.11 -6.39 -4.10
C ALA A 79 -14.03 -7.55 -5.08
N LYS A 80 -12.90 -7.72 -5.76
CA LYS A 80 -12.73 -8.83 -6.69
C LYS A 80 -12.74 -10.17 -5.98
N THR A 81 -12.44 -10.20 -4.69
CA THR A 81 -12.45 -11.46 -3.94
C THR A 81 -13.85 -11.80 -3.45
N GLY A 82 -14.81 -10.92 -3.66
CA GLY A 82 -16.16 -11.11 -3.17
C GLY A 82 -16.40 -10.47 -1.81
N PHE A 83 -15.38 -9.84 -1.24
CA PHE A 83 -15.53 -9.19 0.06
C PHE A 83 -15.68 -7.70 -0.13
N LYS A 84 -16.21 -7.03 0.85
CA LYS A 84 -16.40 -5.61 0.81
C LYS A 84 -15.43 -4.97 1.78
N GLY A 85 -14.63 -4.07 1.31
CA GLY A 85 -13.66 -3.36 2.14
C GLY A 85 -14.03 -1.90 2.31
N GLU A 86 -13.59 -1.32 3.41
CA GLU A 86 -13.77 0.10 3.66
C GLU A 86 -12.47 0.65 4.19
N ILE A 87 -12.13 1.85 3.83
CA ILE A 87 -10.91 2.47 4.32
C ILE A 87 -11.12 2.88 5.77
N HIS A 88 -10.33 2.30 6.65
CA HIS A 88 -10.40 2.62 8.07
C HIS A 88 -9.54 3.84 8.37
N GLY A 89 -8.42 3.96 7.75
CA GLY A 89 -7.51 5.08 7.95
C GLY A 89 -6.24 4.97 7.17
N GLU A 90 -5.46 6.01 7.19
CA GLU A 90 -4.18 6.07 6.52
C GLU A 90 -3.18 6.70 7.45
N SER A 91 -1.96 6.26 7.40
CA SER A 91 -0.87 6.93 8.12
C SER A 91 0.37 6.89 7.25
N VAL A 92 1.21 7.88 7.40
CA VAL A 92 2.43 7.97 6.62
C VAL A 92 3.47 7.07 7.27
N VAL A 93 4.11 6.26 6.45
CA VAL A 93 5.13 5.35 6.93
C VAL A 93 6.44 5.84 6.36
N GLN A 94 7.41 6.02 7.17
CA GLN A 94 8.71 6.47 6.69
C GLN A 94 9.77 5.41 6.91
#